data_bd0763c6d3683e302c64fab0097e6417
#
_entry.id   bd0763c6d3683e302c64fab0097e6417
#
_cell.length_a   1.000
_cell.length_b   1.000
_cell.length_c   1.000
_cell.angle_alpha   90.00
_cell.angle_beta   90.00
_cell.angle_gamma   90.00
#
_symmetry.space_group_name_H-M   'P 1'
#
loop_
_entity.id
_entity.type
_entity.pdbx_description
1 polymer ?
#
loop_
_entity_poly.entity_id
_entity_poly.type
_entity_poly.pdbx_seq_one_letter_code
_entity_poly.pdbx_strand_id
1 'polypeptide(L)'
;MKQRRTLYLVLAGLLTLSLLATTVGCQQETAEPTEPPTEEPSTEEPTEEPEEGNLSLAGSTTVQPLAQSLADAYMAQNPDVGIDVGGGGSSTGVTSAGEDTVDIGMASRNIKDSEFEEFPDLQVHTIAFDGIAIVTHPDIQLEGLTIEQVQSIFAGEITNFSEVGGPDAEIFVVSREEGSGTRGAFEELVMEHGGEEKLITADANLQSSNGAVRTVVAETENTIAYLSFGFLDGSVNPAPINGVEAEVANVANDTYPIYRPLNMVTNGPPNELAQAFLDFIMSAEGQAIVAEDYIPVQ
;
A
#
# COMPACT_ATOMS: atom_id res chain seq x y z
N MET A 1 6.40 53.75 20.26
CA MET A 1 5.72 54.98 19.81
C MET A 1 4.33 54.63 19.32
N LYS A 2 3.31 55.22 20.01
CA LYS A 2 1.91 55.53 19.61
C LYS A 2 1.09 54.41 18.97
N GLN A 3 0.22 53.68 19.71
CA GLN A 3 -1.14 54.01 20.19
C GLN A 3 -2.02 54.67 19.10
N ARG A 4 -3.14 54.00 18.79
CA ARG A 4 -4.48 54.56 18.91
C ARG A 4 -5.58 53.50 18.80
N ARG A 5 -6.32 53.45 19.89
CA ARG A 5 -7.66 52.92 20.17
C ARG A 5 -8.73 53.80 19.49
N THR A 6 -9.88 53.25 19.18
CA THR A 6 -11.23 53.86 19.22
C THR A 6 -12.24 52.71 18.98
N LEU A 7 -13.02 52.21 19.78
CA LEU A 7 -14.15 52.40 20.72
C LEU A 7 -15.27 53.32 20.17
N TYR A 8 -16.51 52.77 20.09
CA TYR A 8 -17.85 53.37 20.31
C TYR A 8 -18.92 52.40 19.82
N LEU A 9 -19.82 51.92 20.60
CA LEU A 9 -20.90 52.30 21.53
C LEU A 9 -22.27 51.96 20.91
N VAL A 10 -22.92 50.99 21.56
CA VAL A 10 -24.28 50.81 22.05
C VAL A 10 -25.37 51.78 21.51
N LEU A 11 -26.49 51.22 21.04
CA LEU A 11 -27.81 51.82 21.32
C LEU A 11 -28.88 50.73 21.49
N ALA A 12 -29.53 50.79 22.66
CA ALA A 12 -30.72 50.02 23.03
C ALA A 12 -31.97 50.82 22.63
N GLY A 13 -33.04 50.14 22.33
CA GLY A 13 -34.35 50.75 22.12
C GLY A 13 -35.50 49.80 22.47
N LEU A 14 -36.18 50.16 23.55
CA LEU A 14 -37.29 49.46 24.21
C LEU A 14 -38.66 49.73 23.57
N LEU A 15 -39.58 48.80 23.86
CA LEU A 15 -41.05 48.93 24.05
C LEU A 15 -41.93 49.20 22.82
N THR A 16 -43.01 48.43 22.61
CA THR A 16 -44.32 48.62 23.24
C THR A 16 -45.27 47.44 23.11
N LEU A 17 -45.94 47.18 24.21
CA LEU A 17 -47.06 46.29 24.51
C LEU A 17 -48.36 46.88 23.88
N SER A 18 -49.20 46.03 23.21
CA SER A 18 -50.62 46.35 23.05
C SER A 18 -51.45 45.04 23.10
N LEU A 19 -52.22 44.97 24.15
CA LEU A 19 -53.27 44.02 24.48
C LEU A 19 -54.57 44.49 23.84
N LEU A 20 -55.30 43.70 23.08
CA LEU A 20 -56.76 43.87 22.87
C LEU A 20 -57.39 42.47 22.73
N ALA A 21 -58.24 42.18 23.68
CA ALA A 21 -59.17 41.08 23.69
C ALA A 21 -60.50 41.50 23.06
N THR A 22 -61.12 40.63 22.22
CA THR A 22 -62.57 40.61 21.98
C THR A 22 -63.04 39.18 21.62
N THR A 23 -64.00 38.78 22.23
CA THR A 23 -64.96 37.76 22.49
C THR A 23 -65.61 37.05 21.31
N VAL A 24 -65.76 35.74 21.46
CA VAL A 24 -66.95 34.85 21.27
C VAL A 24 -67.57 34.74 19.89
N GLY A 25 -67.59 33.51 19.39
CA GLY A 25 -68.48 32.99 18.35
C GLY A 25 -68.33 31.47 18.22
N CYS A 26 -69.20 30.69 18.90
CA CYS A 26 -69.35 29.26 18.67
C CYS A 26 -69.97 29.01 17.32
N GLN A 27 -69.27 28.22 16.49
CA GLN A 27 -69.92 27.37 15.46
C GLN A 27 -69.27 25.98 15.49
N GLN A 28 -70.11 25.03 15.74
CA GLN A 28 -69.83 23.59 15.77
C GLN A 28 -69.85 23.12 14.34
N GLU A 29 -68.71 22.70 13.82
CA GLU A 29 -68.56 22.01 12.53
C GLU A 29 -67.92 20.67 12.79
N THR A 30 -68.62 19.66 12.31
CA THR A 30 -68.33 18.23 12.43
C THR A 30 -66.91 17.92 11.91
N ALA A 31 -66.05 17.39 12.78
CA ALA A 31 -64.72 16.90 12.43
C ALA A 31 -64.85 15.54 11.74
N GLU A 32 -64.41 15.46 10.50
CA GLU A 32 -63.99 14.27 9.80
C GLU A 32 -62.69 13.74 10.42
N PRO A 33 -62.49 12.44 10.63
CA PRO A 33 -61.23 11.94 11.24
C PRO A 33 -60.07 12.04 10.24
N THR A 34 -59.17 12.93 10.52
CA THR A 34 -57.86 13.03 9.86
C THR A 34 -57.00 11.88 10.34
N GLU A 35 -56.59 11.01 9.42
CA GLU A 35 -55.55 10.00 9.68
C GLU A 35 -54.25 10.70 10.17
N PRO A 36 -53.51 10.07 11.13
CA PRO A 36 -52.24 10.63 11.56
C PRO A 36 -51.21 10.56 10.41
N PRO A 37 -50.29 11.55 10.30
CA PRO A 37 -49.24 11.49 9.30
C PRO A 37 -48.37 10.25 9.55
N THR A 38 -48.25 9.43 8.52
CA THR A 38 -47.28 8.36 8.48
C THR A 38 -45.89 9.03 8.54
N GLU A 39 -45.22 8.90 9.66
CA GLU A 39 -43.79 9.20 9.77
C GLU A 39 -43.10 8.21 8.83
N GLU A 40 -42.49 8.72 7.75
CA GLU A 40 -41.51 7.96 6.99
C GLU A 40 -40.35 7.63 7.93
N PRO A 41 -39.86 6.38 7.96
CA PRO A 41 -38.67 6.06 8.75
C PRO A 41 -37.51 6.88 8.22
N SER A 42 -37.07 7.85 9.02
CA SER A 42 -35.78 8.48 8.84
C SER A 42 -34.71 7.38 8.85
N THR A 43 -34.16 7.09 7.70
CA THR A 43 -32.93 6.29 7.61
C THR A 43 -31.84 7.20 8.15
N GLU A 44 -31.62 7.17 9.46
CA GLU A 44 -30.38 7.67 10.03
C GLU A 44 -29.27 6.78 9.46
N GLU A 45 -28.43 7.34 8.57
CA GLU A 45 -27.12 6.75 8.29
C GLU A 45 -26.42 6.60 9.64
N PRO A 46 -25.82 5.43 9.92
CA PRO A 46 -25.05 5.27 11.14
C PRO A 46 -23.95 6.32 11.11
N THR A 47 -24.03 7.27 12.02
CA THR A 47 -22.92 8.20 12.33
C THR A 47 -21.86 7.31 12.98
N GLU A 48 -20.85 6.88 12.22
CA GLU A 48 -19.69 6.21 12.77
C GLU A 48 -19.07 7.16 13.80
N GLU A 49 -18.95 6.71 15.06
CA GLU A 49 -18.22 7.45 16.08
C GLU A 49 -16.77 7.57 15.61
N PRO A 50 -16.07 8.71 15.84
CA PRO A 50 -14.68 8.85 15.45
C PRO A 50 -13.83 7.74 16.08
N GLU A 51 -13.07 7.03 15.28
CA GLU A 51 -12.10 6.05 15.74
C GLU A 51 -11.01 6.77 16.56
N GLU A 52 -10.62 6.20 17.70
CA GLU A 52 -9.54 6.71 18.56
C GLU A 52 -8.50 5.61 18.79
N GLY A 53 -7.22 5.97 18.77
CA GLY A 53 -6.15 5.03 19.11
C GLY A 53 -4.92 5.12 18.24
N ASN A 54 -4.04 4.12 18.42
CA ASN A 54 -2.82 4.03 17.64
C ASN A 54 -2.70 2.64 17.02
N LEU A 55 -2.24 2.59 15.78
CA LEU A 55 -1.83 1.36 15.09
C LEU A 55 -0.34 1.39 14.81
N SER A 56 0.28 0.24 14.93
CA SER A 56 1.67 -0.02 14.55
C SER A 56 1.73 -1.00 13.38
N LEU A 57 2.43 -0.60 12.32
CA LEU A 57 2.67 -1.43 11.15
C LEU A 57 4.17 -1.62 10.95
N ALA A 58 4.62 -2.83 10.61
CA ALA A 58 6.02 -3.05 10.25
C ALA A 58 6.18 -4.15 9.19
N GLY A 59 7.27 -4.11 8.44
CA GLY A 59 7.63 -5.20 7.55
C GLY A 59 8.15 -4.79 6.18
N SER A 60 7.49 -5.24 5.13
CA SER A 60 7.92 -5.07 3.76
C SER A 60 8.27 -3.63 3.38
N THR A 61 9.51 -3.40 2.93
CA THR A 61 9.95 -2.10 2.38
C THR A 61 9.33 -1.78 1.02
N THR A 62 8.65 -2.73 0.38
CA THR A 62 7.82 -2.50 -0.81
C THR A 62 6.47 -1.92 -0.41
N VAL A 63 5.82 -2.52 0.60
CA VAL A 63 4.49 -2.08 1.07
C VAL A 63 4.59 -0.78 1.86
N GLN A 64 5.72 -0.50 2.51
CA GLN A 64 5.89 0.63 3.40
C GLN A 64 5.49 1.99 2.80
N PRO A 65 5.89 2.39 1.57
CA PRO A 65 5.46 3.67 0.99
C PRO A 65 3.95 3.73 0.75
N LEU A 66 3.36 2.65 0.25
CA LEU A 66 1.92 2.54 0.04
C LEU A 66 1.17 2.62 1.37
N ALA A 67 1.61 1.86 2.38
CA ALA A 67 1.02 1.87 3.72
C ALA A 67 1.09 3.26 4.36
N GLN A 68 2.18 4.02 4.14
CA GLN A 68 2.31 5.39 4.61
C GLN A 68 1.28 6.32 3.93
N SER A 69 1.14 6.24 2.60
CA SER A 69 0.15 7.04 1.86
C SER A 69 -1.29 6.74 2.31
N LEU A 70 -1.60 5.45 2.52
CA LEU A 70 -2.91 5.03 3.04
C LEU A 70 -3.13 5.49 4.49
N ALA A 71 -2.11 5.38 5.35
CA ALA A 71 -2.16 5.86 6.73
C ALA A 71 -2.37 7.38 6.80
N ASP A 72 -1.64 8.14 5.99
CA ASP A 72 -1.78 9.60 5.94
C ASP A 72 -3.19 10.01 5.50
N ALA A 73 -3.76 9.31 4.50
CA ALA A 73 -5.12 9.57 4.04
C ALA A 73 -6.19 9.19 5.09
N TYR A 74 -6.00 8.07 5.79
CA TYR A 74 -6.90 7.64 6.87
C TYR A 74 -6.86 8.60 8.05
N MET A 75 -5.66 8.95 8.54
CA MET A 75 -5.47 9.91 9.64
C MET A 75 -6.01 11.32 9.30
N ALA A 76 -5.99 11.73 8.03
CA ALA A 76 -6.59 13.00 7.61
C ALA A 76 -8.11 13.05 7.84
N GLN A 77 -8.80 11.90 7.80
CA GLN A 77 -10.23 11.76 8.07
C GLN A 77 -10.53 11.42 9.53
N ASN A 78 -9.55 10.85 10.25
CA ASN A 78 -9.65 10.40 11.63
C ASN A 78 -8.54 11.06 12.48
N PRO A 79 -8.69 12.33 12.86
CA PRO A 79 -7.61 13.10 13.48
C PRO A 79 -7.19 12.62 14.88
N ASP A 80 -7.99 11.78 15.53
CA ASP A 80 -7.70 11.16 16.84
C ASP A 80 -7.00 9.80 16.71
N VAL A 81 -6.69 9.36 15.46
CA VAL A 81 -5.95 8.13 15.16
C VAL A 81 -4.50 8.46 14.85
N GLY A 82 -3.57 7.67 15.41
CA GLY A 82 -2.16 7.63 15.04
C GLY A 82 -1.80 6.31 14.35
N ILE A 83 -1.10 6.35 13.22
CA ILE A 83 -0.62 5.14 12.53
C ILE A 83 0.88 5.27 12.28
N ASP A 84 1.67 4.36 12.88
CA ASP A 84 3.12 4.30 12.71
C ASP A 84 3.49 3.19 11.71
N VAL A 85 4.24 3.54 10.65
CA VAL A 85 4.62 2.60 9.59
C VAL A 85 6.13 2.38 9.55
N GLY A 86 6.58 1.20 9.94
CA GLY A 86 7.98 0.77 9.95
C GLY A 86 8.35 -0.17 8.80
N GLY A 87 9.62 -0.16 8.41
CA GLY A 87 10.21 -1.15 7.48
C GLY A 87 10.72 -2.40 8.21
N GLY A 88 11.62 -3.15 7.56
CA GLY A 88 12.32 -4.28 8.18
C GLY A 88 12.31 -5.58 7.35
N GLY A 89 11.58 -5.59 6.24
CA GLY A 89 11.43 -6.77 5.37
C GLY A 89 10.22 -7.62 5.73
N SER A 90 9.74 -8.42 4.78
CA SER A 90 8.50 -9.19 4.92
C SER A 90 8.54 -10.22 6.05
N SER A 91 9.66 -10.91 6.23
CA SER A 91 9.79 -11.87 7.34
C SER A 91 9.67 -11.18 8.70
N THR A 92 10.29 -10.00 8.87
CA THR A 92 10.11 -9.19 10.08
C THR A 92 8.64 -8.82 10.29
N GLY A 93 7.94 -8.39 9.22
CA GLY A 93 6.53 -8.04 9.32
C GLY A 93 5.66 -9.21 9.76
N VAL A 94 5.84 -10.38 9.16
CA VAL A 94 5.08 -11.60 9.52
C VAL A 94 5.38 -12.04 10.94
N THR A 95 6.66 -12.09 11.34
CA THR A 95 7.06 -12.46 12.71
C THR A 95 6.52 -11.45 13.73
N SER A 96 6.65 -10.14 13.45
CA SER A 96 6.17 -9.11 14.38
C SER A 96 4.65 -9.15 14.58
N ALA A 97 3.89 -9.43 13.53
CA ALA A 97 2.45 -9.66 13.65
C ALA A 97 2.16 -10.95 14.45
N GLY A 98 2.82 -12.07 14.09
CA GLY A 98 2.62 -13.35 14.78
C GLY A 98 2.96 -13.32 16.27
N GLU A 99 3.90 -12.47 16.67
CA GLU A 99 4.29 -12.23 18.08
C GLU A 99 3.48 -11.10 18.76
N ASP A 100 2.48 -10.51 18.08
CA ASP A 100 1.69 -9.36 18.57
C ASP A 100 2.56 -8.15 19.00
N THR A 101 3.73 -7.97 18.35
CA THR A 101 4.61 -6.81 18.60
C THR A 101 4.25 -5.61 17.73
N VAL A 102 3.46 -5.83 16.68
CA VAL A 102 2.77 -4.83 15.88
C VAL A 102 1.33 -5.27 15.62
N ASP A 103 0.44 -4.33 15.37
CA ASP A 103 -0.96 -4.64 15.08
C ASP A 103 -1.13 -5.26 13.68
N ILE A 104 -0.33 -4.79 12.70
CA ILE A 104 -0.37 -5.26 11.32
C ILE A 104 1.05 -5.48 10.79
N GLY A 105 1.34 -6.69 10.34
CA GLY A 105 2.55 -7.01 9.59
C GLY A 105 2.38 -6.69 8.10
N MET A 106 3.47 -6.35 7.40
CA MET A 106 3.46 -6.08 5.96
C MET A 106 4.34 -7.10 5.23
N ALA A 107 3.79 -7.74 4.18
CA ALA A 107 4.53 -8.69 3.36
C ALA A 107 4.29 -8.46 1.86
N SER A 108 5.35 -8.54 1.05
CA SER A 108 5.31 -8.43 -0.41
C SER A 108 5.70 -9.74 -1.10
N ARG A 109 5.14 -10.81 -0.62
CA ARG A 109 5.22 -12.18 -1.11
C ARG A 109 4.10 -13.02 -0.49
N ASN A 110 3.93 -14.23 -0.96
CA ASN A 110 3.12 -15.22 -0.26
C ASN A 110 3.67 -15.46 1.15
N ILE A 111 2.78 -15.71 2.11
CA ILE A 111 3.18 -16.14 3.45
C ILE A 111 3.60 -17.60 3.34
N LYS A 112 4.76 -17.94 3.92
CA LYS A 112 5.35 -19.28 3.81
C LYS A 112 4.58 -20.28 4.69
N ASP A 113 4.54 -21.53 4.27
CA ASP A 113 3.94 -22.62 5.08
C ASP A 113 4.57 -22.69 6.47
N SER A 114 5.91 -22.51 6.56
CA SER A 114 6.63 -22.48 7.84
C SER A 114 6.21 -21.32 8.76
N GLU A 115 5.78 -20.19 8.20
CA GLU A 115 5.27 -19.05 8.98
C GLU A 115 3.86 -19.36 9.52
N PHE A 116 3.02 -20.07 8.77
CA PHE A 116 1.73 -20.55 9.27
C PHE A 116 1.89 -21.70 10.29
N GLU A 117 2.94 -22.54 10.17
CA GLU A 117 3.25 -23.55 11.17
C GLU A 117 3.69 -22.91 12.50
N GLU A 118 4.46 -21.83 12.43
CA GLU A 118 4.94 -21.08 13.60
C GLU A 118 3.84 -20.23 14.23
N PHE A 119 3.02 -19.59 13.40
CA PHE A 119 1.92 -18.69 13.80
C PHE A 119 0.60 -19.11 13.13
N PRO A 120 -0.09 -20.12 13.69
CA PRO A 120 -1.24 -20.75 13.02
C PRO A 120 -2.49 -19.87 12.94
N ASP A 121 -2.54 -18.78 13.70
CA ASP A 121 -3.66 -17.85 13.71
C ASP A 121 -3.50 -16.68 12.72
N LEU A 122 -2.40 -16.63 11.95
CA LEU A 122 -2.17 -15.56 10.97
C LEU A 122 -3.34 -15.44 9.97
N GLN A 123 -3.79 -14.21 9.78
CA GLN A 123 -4.75 -13.84 8.73
C GLN A 123 -4.06 -12.95 7.70
N VAL A 124 -4.29 -13.25 6.42
CA VAL A 124 -3.66 -12.54 5.30
C VAL A 124 -4.71 -11.72 4.58
N HIS A 125 -4.45 -10.42 4.47
CA HIS A 125 -5.28 -9.44 3.78
C HIS A 125 -4.52 -8.92 2.56
N THR A 126 -4.79 -9.46 1.38
CA THR A 126 -4.17 -8.95 0.14
C THR A 126 -4.79 -7.60 -0.21
N ILE A 127 -3.95 -6.57 -0.30
CA ILE A 127 -4.37 -5.17 -0.53
C ILE A 127 -4.06 -4.67 -1.94
N ALA A 128 -3.10 -5.29 -2.62
CA ALA A 128 -2.66 -4.92 -3.97
C ALA A 128 -1.87 -6.07 -4.61
N PHE A 129 -1.56 -5.91 -5.92
CA PHE A 129 -0.51 -6.68 -6.60
C PHE A 129 0.59 -5.74 -7.09
N ASP A 130 1.81 -6.28 -7.26
CA ASP A 130 3.00 -5.53 -7.62
C ASP A 130 3.87 -6.33 -8.59
N GLY A 131 4.33 -5.71 -9.67
CA GLY A 131 5.31 -6.29 -10.58
C GLY A 131 6.72 -6.20 -10.00
N ILE A 132 7.56 -7.17 -10.34
CA ILE A 132 9.00 -7.15 -10.06
C ILE A 132 9.73 -6.93 -11.38
N ALA A 133 10.31 -5.75 -11.58
CA ALA A 133 11.11 -5.40 -12.73
C ALA A 133 12.55 -5.94 -12.59
N ILE A 134 13.12 -6.40 -13.68
CA ILE A 134 14.57 -6.59 -13.80
C ILE A 134 15.12 -5.26 -14.34
N VAL A 135 16.03 -4.66 -13.59
CA VAL A 135 16.56 -3.32 -13.87
C VAL A 135 18.07 -3.35 -14.04
N THR A 136 18.57 -2.47 -14.91
CA THR A 136 20.00 -2.28 -15.15
C THR A 136 20.40 -0.83 -14.91
N HIS A 137 21.72 -0.60 -14.77
CA HIS A 137 22.27 0.76 -14.81
C HIS A 137 21.78 1.52 -16.07
N PRO A 138 21.55 2.84 -16.00
CA PRO A 138 21.01 3.63 -17.11
C PRO A 138 21.76 3.48 -18.45
N ASP A 139 23.07 3.23 -18.39
CA ASP A 139 23.91 3.06 -19.61
C ASP A 139 23.80 1.65 -20.21
N ILE A 140 23.18 0.69 -19.52
CA ILE A 140 22.96 -0.67 -20.01
C ILE A 140 21.54 -0.77 -20.54
N GLN A 141 21.39 -0.92 -21.86
CA GLN A 141 20.11 -1.13 -22.51
C GLN A 141 20.05 -2.57 -23.05
N LEU A 142 19.00 -3.28 -22.72
CA LEU A 142 18.68 -4.62 -23.18
C LEU A 142 17.38 -4.57 -23.98
N GLU A 143 17.32 -5.27 -25.13
CA GLU A 143 16.07 -5.37 -25.91
C GLU A 143 15.04 -6.25 -25.21
N GLY A 144 15.47 -7.08 -24.24
CA GLY A 144 14.65 -7.93 -23.38
C GLY A 144 15.42 -9.14 -22.90
N LEU A 145 14.87 -9.79 -21.88
CA LEU A 145 15.39 -11.03 -21.29
C LEU A 145 14.29 -12.08 -21.24
N THR A 146 14.66 -13.36 -21.37
CA THR A 146 13.76 -14.44 -20.96
C THR A 146 13.92 -14.70 -19.45
N ILE A 147 12.92 -15.36 -18.84
CA ILE A 147 13.02 -15.74 -17.40
C ILE A 147 14.24 -16.63 -17.17
N GLU A 148 14.54 -17.54 -18.08
CA GLU A 148 15.69 -18.44 -17.97
C GLU A 148 17.03 -17.66 -18.06
N GLN A 149 17.10 -16.61 -18.87
CA GLN A 149 18.27 -15.74 -18.90
C GLN A 149 18.42 -14.97 -17.58
N VAL A 150 17.32 -14.44 -17.04
CA VAL A 150 17.32 -13.78 -15.73
C VAL A 150 17.79 -14.77 -14.65
N GLN A 151 17.22 -15.97 -14.59
CA GLN A 151 17.63 -17.02 -13.66
C GLN A 151 19.14 -17.30 -13.77
N SER A 152 19.66 -17.48 -14.98
CA SER A 152 21.08 -17.78 -15.21
C SER A 152 22.02 -16.62 -14.86
N ILE A 153 21.60 -15.37 -15.08
CA ILE A 153 22.34 -14.18 -14.65
C ILE A 153 22.42 -14.14 -13.12
N PHE A 154 21.28 -14.28 -12.44
CA PHE A 154 21.27 -14.22 -10.97
C PHE A 154 21.91 -15.43 -10.31
N ALA A 155 21.99 -16.57 -11.00
CA ALA A 155 22.78 -17.73 -10.57
C ALA A 155 24.31 -17.56 -10.80
N GLY A 156 24.74 -16.51 -11.54
CA GLY A 156 26.15 -16.30 -11.89
C GLY A 156 26.66 -17.22 -13.02
N GLU A 157 25.75 -17.82 -13.81
CA GLU A 157 26.09 -18.65 -14.97
C GLU A 157 26.32 -17.78 -16.23
N ILE A 158 25.55 -16.69 -16.39
CA ILE A 158 25.78 -15.63 -17.37
C ILE A 158 26.43 -14.47 -16.63
N THR A 159 27.63 -14.09 -17.06
CA THR A 159 28.46 -13.10 -16.35
C THR A 159 28.82 -11.89 -17.19
N ASN A 160 28.43 -11.88 -18.48
CA ASN A 160 28.68 -10.75 -19.37
C ASN A 160 27.39 -10.38 -20.12
N PHE A 161 27.08 -9.09 -20.20
CA PHE A 161 25.86 -8.61 -20.89
C PHE A 161 25.84 -8.96 -22.38
N SER A 162 27.00 -9.15 -23.03
CA SER A 162 27.06 -9.58 -24.43
C SER A 162 26.43 -10.96 -24.68
N GLU A 163 26.32 -11.80 -23.67
CA GLU A 163 25.69 -13.11 -23.78
C GLU A 163 24.15 -13.02 -23.90
N VAL A 164 23.59 -11.84 -23.54
CA VAL A 164 22.15 -11.58 -23.59
C VAL A 164 21.79 -10.38 -24.49
N GLY A 165 22.69 -10.05 -25.42
CA GLY A 165 22.45 -8.98 -26.43
C GLY A 165 22.78 -7.56 -25.98
N GLY A 166 23.42 -7.41 -24.83
CA GLY A 166 23.92 -6.15 -24.31
C GLY A 166 25.37 -5.83 -24.72
N PRO A 167 25.98 -4.81 -24.11
CA PRO A 167 27.38 -4.45 -24.34
C PRO A 167 28.36 -5.54 -23.84
N ASP A 168 29.61 -5.54 -24.33
CA ASP A 168 30.69 -6.38 -23.77
C ASP A 168 31.18 -5.79 -22.44
N ALA A 169 30.44 -6.15 -21.38
CA ALA A 169 30.69 -5.70 -20.01
C ALA A 169 30.33 -6.78 -19.00
N GLU A 170 31.16 -6.93 -17.95
CA GLU A 170 30.92 -7.87 -16.85
C GLU A 170 29.67 -7.46 -16.06
N ILE A 171 28.84 -8.43 -15.66
CA ILE A 171 27.62 -8.21 -14.91
C ILE A 171 27.90 -8.18 -13.39
N PHE A 172 27.47 -7.14 -12.72
CA PHE A 172 27.46 -7.04 -11.26
C PHE A 172 26.03 -7.21 -10.73
N VAL A 173 25.75 -8.36 -10.12
CA VAL A 173 24.44 -8.68 -9.56
C VAL A 173 24.20 -7.94 -8.25
N VAL A 174 23.09 -7.23 -8.17
CA VAL A 174 22.58 -6.62 -6.93
C VAL A 174 21.32 -7.37 -6.50
N SER A 175 21.27 -7.78 -5.25
CA SER A 175 20.18 -8.55 -4.67
C SER A 175 19.73 -7.94 -3.34
N ARG A 176 18.79 -8.59 -2.69
CA ARG A 176 18.27 -8.22 -1.39
C ARG A 176 18.76 -9.19 -0.31
N GLU A 177 18.73 -8.70 0.91
CA GLU A 177 19.00 -9.46 2.13
C GLU A 177 17.98 -10.62 2.32
N GLU A 178 18.33 -11.57 3.19
CA GLU A 178 17.38 -12.58 3.66
C GLU A 178 16.22 -11.89 4.42
N GLY A 179 15.01 -12.47 4.31
CA GLY A 179 13.80 -11.86 4.89
C GLY A 179 13.13 -10.80 4.03
N SER A 180 13.79 -10.34 2.94
CA SER A 180 13.15 -9.48 1.95
C SER A 180 12.02 -10.22 1.22
N GLY A 181 10.83 -9.60 1.19
CA GLY A 181 9.71 -10.14 0.39
C GLY A 181 9.95 -10.08 -1.10
N THR A 182 10.67 -9.04 -1.59
CA THR A 182 11.04 -8.93 -3.01
C THR A 182 11.99 -10.07 -3.41
N ARG A 183 12.96 -10.39 -2.56
CA ARG A 183 13.84 -11.53 -2.78
C ARG A 183 13.06 -12.85 -2.76
N GLY A 184 12.23 -13.09 -1.74
CA GLY A 184 11.46 -14.32 -1.64
C GLY A 184 10.53 -14.56 -2.83
N ALA A 185 9.81 -13.52 -3.30
CA ALA A 185 8.99 -13.62 -4.49
C ALA A 185 9.82 -13.81 -5.77
N PHE A 186 10.98 -13.15 -5.87
CA PHE A 186 11.90 -13.37 -7.00
C PHE A 186 12.48 -14.78 -7.01
N GLU A 187 12.85 -15.32 -5.86
CA GLU A 187 13.32 -16.73 -5.74
C GLU A 187 12.22 -17.70 -6.18
N GLU A 188 10.99 -17.55 -5.67
CA GLU A 188 9.83 -18.39 -6.04
C GLU A 188 9.52 -18.30 -7.55
N LEU A 189 9.44 -17.11 -8.13
CA LEU A 189 8.96 -16.89 -9.49
C LEU A 189 10.02 -17.07 -10.56
N VAL A 190 11.28 -16.82 -10.24
CA VAL A 190 12.40 -16.79 -11.20
C VAL A 190 13.44 -17.86 -10.89
N MET A 191 13.93 -17.96 -9.65
CA MET A 191 15.02 -18.87 -9.33
C MET A 191 14.57 -20.36 -9.26
N GLU A 192 13.27 -20.60 -9.04
CA GLU A 192 12.63 -21.92 -9.10
C GLU A 192 11.93 -22.19 -10.45
N HIS A 193 12.11 -21.28 -11.43
CA HIS A 193 11.45 -21.39 -12.73
C HIS A 193 11.86 -22.68 -13.47
N GLY A 194 10.88 -23.31 -14.15
CA GLY A 194 11.13 -24.52 -14.95
C GLY A 194 11.35 -25.79 -14.13
N GLY A 195 11.19 -25.74 -12.80
CA GLY A 195 11.36 -26.88 -11.90
C GLY A 195 12.84 -27.15 -11.53
N GLU A 196 13.74 -26.24 -11.86
CA GLU A 196 15.13 -26.23 -11.39
C GLU A 196 15.30 -25.09 -10.37
N GLU A 197 15.55 -25.43 -9.12
CA GLU A 197 15.90 -24.46 -8.09
C GLU A 197 17.37 -24.05 -8.26
N LYS A 198 17.59 -22.74 -8.53
CA LYS A 198 18.93 -22.14 -8.53
C LYS A 198 19.05 -21.15 -7.40
N LEU A 199 20.23 -21.05 -6.82
CA LEU A 199 20.52 -20.06 -5.79
C LEU A 199 21.05 -18.79 -6.44
N ILE A 200 20.69 -17.65 -5.86
CA ILE A 200 21.33 -16.36 -6.22
C ILE A 200 22.82 -16.46 -5.88
N THR A 201 23.67 -15.99 -6.81
CA THR A 201 25.13 -16.03 -6.63
C THR A 201 25.57 -15.42 -5.31
N ALA A 202 26.55 -16.06 -4.67
CA ALA A 202 27.12 -15.54 -3.41
C ALA A 202 27.90 -14.22 -3.59
N ASP A 203 28.26 -13.87 -4.83
CA ASP A 203 28.96 -12.63 -5.18
C ASP A 203 27.99 -11.45 -5.33
N ALA A 204 26.68 -11.67 -5.20
CA ALA A 204 25.68 -10.59 -5.29
C ALA A 204 25.85 -9.54 -4.18
N ASN A 205 25.79 -8.27 -4.56
CA ASN A 205 25.77 -7.15 -3.63
C ASN A 205 24.40 -7.05 -2.95
N LEU A 206 24.31 -7.30 -1.65
CA LEU A 206 23.06 -7.35 -0.90
C LEU A 206 22.65 -5.97 -0.38
N GLN A 207 21.41 -5.58 -0.62
CA GLN A 207 20.82 -4.31 -0.20
C GLN A 207 19.61 -4.53 0.72
N SER A 208 19.43 -3.61 1.70
CA SER A 208 18.41 -3.73 2.76
C SER A 208 17.03 -3.17 2.38
N SER A 209 16.86 -2.56 1.21
CA SER A 209 15.57 -2.02 0.76
C SER A 209 15.50 -1.87 -0.76
N ASN A 210 14.28 -1.74 -1.33
CA ASN A 210 14.12 -1.41 -2.75
C ASN A 210 14.77 -0.07 -3.11
N GLY A 211 14.66 0.93 -2.24
CA GLY A 211 15.30 2.23 -2.45
C GLY A 211 16.82 2.12 -2.51
N ALA A 212 17.44 1.31 -1.65
CA ALA A 212 18.88 1.06 -1.67
C ALA A 212 19.33 0.32 -2.95
N VAL A 213 18.56 -0.69 -3.39
CA VAL A 213 18.80 -1.37 -4.69
C VAL A 213 18.77 -0.36 -5.83
N ARG A 214 17.71 0.46 -5.93
CA ARG A 214 17.60 1.48 -6.97
C ARG A 214 18.81 2.43 -7.00
N THR A 215 19.21 2.94 -5.82
CA THR A 215 20.36 3.84 -5.71
C THR A 215 21.65 3.17 -6.19
N VAL A 216 21.93 1.94 -5.74
CA VAL A 216 23.13 1.21 -6.15
C VAL A 216 23.13 0.97 -7.66
N VAL A 217 22.00 0.55 -8.24
CA VAL A 217 21.90 0.31 -9.69
C VAL A 217 22.07 1.61 -10.49
N ALA A 218 21.50 2.71 -10.03
CA ALA A 218 21.60 4.00 -10.69
C ALA A 218 23.03 4.59 -10.67
N GLU A 219 23.82 4.27 -9.65
CA GLU A 219 25.15 4.87 -9.40
C GLU A 219 26.32 3.93 -9.74
N THR A 220 26.07 2.63 -9.97
CA THR A 220 27.13 1.64 -10.22
C THR A 220 26.99 1.06 -11.63
N GLU A 221 27.99 1.32 -12.47
CA GLU A 221 28.03 0.79 -13.85
C GLU A 221 27.95 -0.73 -13.88
N ASN A 222 27.37 -1.25 -14.96
CA ASN A 222 27.27 -2.69 -15.25
C ASN A 222 26.49 -3.50 -14.20
N THR A 223 25.62 -2.88 -13.43
CA THR A 223 24.76 -3.57 -12.48
C THR A 223 23.46 -4.06 -13.10
N ILE A 224 22.96 -5.17 -12.55
CA ILE A 224 21.61 -5.70 -12.76
C ILE A 224 20.99 -6.05 -11.43
N ALA A 225 19.69 -5.79 -11.26
CA ALA A 225 18.94 -6.09 -10.06
C ALA A 225 17.47 -6.42 -10.37
N TYR A 226 16.73 -6.81 -9.34
CA TYR A 226 15.27 -6.86 -9.35
C TYR A 226 14.70 -5.81 -8.39
N LEU A 227 13.57 -5.19 -8.79
CA LEU A 227 12.97 -4.05 -8.10
C LEU A 227 11.44 -4.06 -8.23
N SER A 228 10.74 -3.67 -7.18
CA SER A 228 9.29 -3.43 -7.23
C SER A 228 8.96 -2.30 -8.22
N PHE A 229 7.84 -2.42 -8.95
CA PHE A 229 7.37 -1.40 -9.90
C PHE A 229 7.17 -0.04 -9.22
N GLY A 230 6.66 0.00 -7.99
CA GLY A 230 6.48 1.24 -7.21
C GLY A 230 7.79 1.99 -6.90
N PHE A 231 8.95 1.44 -7.29
CA PHE A 231 10.25 2.11 -7.14
C PHE A 231 10.88 2.52 -8.48
N LEU A 232 10.20 2.31 -9.61
CA LEU A 232 10.65 2.75 -10.91
C LEU A 232 10.42 4.26 -11.07
N ASP A 233 11.49 5.04 -11.20
CA ASP A 233 11.44 6.51 -11.32
C ASP A 233 12.25 7.06 -12.49
N GLY A 234 12.67 6.19 -13.40
CA GLY A 234 13.49 6.54 -14.56
C GLY A 234 14.99 6.70 -14.29
N SER A 235 15.45 6.48 -13.04
CA SER A 235 16.88 6.46 -12.70
C SER A 235 17.58 5.14 -13.05
N VAL A 236 16.80 4.10 -13.40
CA VAL A 236 17.26 2.77 -13.81
C VAL A 236 16.51 2.33 -15.07
N ASN A 237 17.07 1.40 -15.83
CA ASN A 237 16.45 0.87 -17.05
C ASN A 237 15.76 -0.47 -16.76
N PRO A 238 14.42 -0.56 -16.80
CA PRO A 238 13.73 -1.85 -16.75
C PRO A 238 13.89 -2.60 -18.09
N ALA A 239 14.26 -3.87 -18.01
CA ALA A 239 14.34 -4.75 -19.16
C ALA A 239 12.99 -5.46 -19.40
N PRO A 240 12.47 -5.52 -20.65
CA PRO A 240 11.31 -6.33 -20.98
C PRO A 240 11.55 -7.81 -20.66
N ILE A 241 10.54 -8.51 -20.10
CA ILE A 241 10.64 -9.95 -19.81
C ILE A 241 9.74 -10.73 -20.76
N ASN A 242 10.33 -11.69 -21.47
CA ASN A 242 9.65 -12.46 -22.53
C ASN A 242 8.96 -11.51 -23.56
N GLY A 243 9.59 -10.36 -23.83
CA GLY A 243 9.07 -9.34 -24.74
C GLY A 243 7.92 -8.47 -24.19
N VAL A 244 7.66 -8.54 -22.86
CA VAL A 244 6.64 -7.75 -22.19
C VAL A 244 7.31 -6.69 -21.30
N GLU A 245 6.92 -5.44 -21.48
CA GLU A 245 7.43 -4.30 -20.73
C GLU A 245 6.97 -4.35 -19.25
N ALA A 246 7.83 -3.81 -18.36
CA ALA A 246 7.56 -3.71 -16.93
C ALA A 246 6.60 -2.53 -16.65
N GLU A 247 5.32 -2.73 -16.92
CA GLU A 247 4.25 -1.76 -16.75
C GLU A 247 3.10 -2.32 -15.92
N VAL A 248 2.46 -1.49 -15.10
CA VAL A 248 1.31 -1.85 -14.26
C VAL A 248 0.19 -2.49 -15.10
N ALA A 249 -0.10 -1.94 -16.29
CA ALA A 249 -1.11 -2.47 -17.20
C ALA A 249 -0.83 -3.92 -17.65
N ASN A 250 0.44 -4.29 -17.80
CA ASN A 250 0.83 -5.65 -18.21
C ASN A 250 0.72 -6.67 -17.07
N VAL A 251 0.83 -6.25 -15.81
CA VAL A 251 0.49 -7.09 -14.66
C VAL A 251 -1.02 -7.21 -14.53
N ALA A 252 -1.76 -6.10 -14.65
CA ALA A 252 -3.22 -6.09 -14.53
C ALA A 252 -3.93 -6.96 -15.57
N ASN A 253 -3.34 -7.17 -16.76
CA ASN A 253 -3.87 -8.05 -17.81
C ASN A 253 -3.20 -9.43 -17.86
N ASP A 254 -2.41 -9.78 -16.84
CA ASP A 254 -1.74 -11.09 -16.67
C ASP A 254 -0.75 -11.43 -17.81
N THR A 255 -0.13 -10.43 -18.43
CA THR A 255 0.88 -10.65 -19.48
C THR A 255 2.31 -10.54 -18.97
N TYR A 256 2.57 -9.73 -17.93
CA TYR A 256 3.88 -9.65 -17.31
C TYR A 256 4.07 -10.79 -16.30
N PRO A 257 5.14 -11.61 -16.42
CA PRO A 257 5.19 -12.89 -15.72
C PRO A 257 5.67 -12.83 -14.26
N ILE A 258 6.29 -11.72 -13.84
CA ILE A 258 6.92 -11.61 -12.51
C ILE A 258 6.13 -10.61 -11.65
N TYR A 259 5.11 -11.09 -10.95
CA TYR A 259 4.30 -10.27 -10.05
C TYR A 259 3.88 -11.05 -8.80
N ARG A 260 3.45 -10.34 -7.76
CA ARG A 260 3.22 -10.88 -6.41
C ARG A 260 2.12 -10.13 -5.68
N PRO A 261 1.53 -10.72 -4.64
CA PRO A 261 0.64 -9.99 -3.75
C PRO A 261 1.41 -9.04 -2.82
N LEU A 262 0.77 -7.93 -2.47
CA LEU A 262 1.10 -7.10 -1.33
C LEU A 262 0.07 -7.35 -0.24
N ASN A 263 0.54 -7.77 0.92
CA ASN A 263 -0.29 -8.27 2.00
C ASN A 263 -0.11 -7.43 3.28
N MET A 264 -1.21 -7.21 3.98
CA MET A 264 -1.26 -6.94 5.41
C MET A 264 -1.52 -8.26 6.15
N VAL A 265 -0.92 -8.44 7.32
CA VAL A 265 -1.01 -9.70 8.09
C VAL A 265 -1.34 -9.37 9.53
N THR A 266 -2.30 -10.07 10.11
CA THR A 266 -2.69 -9.95 11.53
C THR A 266 -2.61 -11.30 12.22
N ASN A 267 -2.42 -11.29 13.56
CA ASN A 267 -2.48 -12.51 14.38
C ASN A 267 -3.91 -12.69 14.89
N GLY A 268 -4.68 -13.55 14.23
CA GLY A 268 -6.11 -13.67 14.46
C GLY A 268 -6.92 -12.50 13.90
N PRO A 269 -8.20 -12.35 14.28
CA PRO A 269 -9.03 -11.24 13.84
C PRO A 269 -8.42 -9.90 14.27
N PRO A 270 -8.35 -8.91 13.36
CA PRO A 270 -7.83 -7.59 13.70
C PRO A 270 -8.68 -6.92 14.79
N ASN A 271 -8.07 -6.06 15.62
CA ASN A 271 -8.82 -5.20 16.53
C ASN A 271 -9.70 -4.20 15.73
N GLU A 272 -10.63 -3.51 16.41
CA GLU A 272 -11.61 -2.62 15.74
C GLU A 272 -10.94 -1.56 14.86
N LEU A 273 -9.88 -0.91 15.35
CA LEU A 273 -9.16 0.12 14.60
C LEU A 273 -8.36 -0.47 13.41
N ALA A 274 -7.71 -1.63 13.61
CA ALA A 274 -7.02 -2.32 12.52
C ALA A 274 -8.00 -2.78 11.43
N GLN A 275 -9.20 -3.27 11.84
CA GLN A 275 -10.25 -3.64 10.89
C GLN A 275 -10.74 -2.42 10.11
N ALA A 276 -11.04 -1.31 10.79
CA ALA A 276 -11.48 -0.08 10.13
C ALA A 276 -10.42 0.46 9.14
N PHE A 277 -9.14 0.40 9.48
CA PHE A 277 -8.07 0.77 8.56
C PHE A 277 -7.98 -0.19 7.36
N LEU A 278 -8.10 -1.50 7.57
CA LEU A 278 -8.16 -2.49 6.48
C LEU A 278 -9.37 -2.26 5.57
N ASP A 279 -10.54 -1.95 6.14
CA ASP A 279 -11.75 -1.64 5.38
C ASP A 279 -11.57 -0.34 4.55
N PHE A 280 -10.91 0.68 5.12
CA PHE A 280 -10.51 1.87 4.36
C PHE A 280 -9.60 1.53 3.18
N ILE A 281 -8.55 0.72 3.41
CA ILE A 281 -7.64 0.27 2.34
C ILE A 281 -8.44 -0.40 1.20
N MET A 282 -9.43 -1.23 1.55
CA MET A 282 -10.26 -1.95 0.59
C MET A 282 -11.41 -1.11 -0.01
N SER A 283 -11.62 0.11 0.47
CA SER A 283 -12.61 1.04 -0.07
C SER A 283 -12.20 1.56 -1.46
N ALA A 284 -13.15 2.18 -2.18
CA ALA A 284 -12.86 2.83 -3.46
C ALA A 284 -11.79 3.93 -3.35
N GLU A 285 -11.73 4.63 -2.22
CA GLU A 285 -10.74 5.67 -1.95
C GLU A 285 -9.36 5.06 -1.70
N GLY A 286 -9.26 4.06 -0.81
CA GLY A 286 -8.00 3.35 -0.55
C GLY A 286 -7.45 2.68 -1.80
N GLN A 287 -8.30 2.03 -2.59
CA GLN A 287 -7.89 1.38 -3.84
C GLN A 287 -7.53 2.40 -4.94
N ALA A 288 -8.04 3.62 -4.90
CA ALA A 288 -7.56 4.70 -5.78
C ALA A 288 -6.13 5.12 -5.44
N ILE A 289 -5.76 5.16 -4.15
CA ILE A 289 -4.36 5.40 -3.72
C ILE A 289 -3.46 4.23 -4.17
N VAL A 290 -3.93 2.98 -4.01
CA VAL A 290 -3.20 1.80 -4.53
C VAL A 290 -2.92 1.93 -6.02
N ALA A 291 -3.89 2.39 -6.81
CA ALA A 291 -3.81 2.49 -8.27
C ALA A 291 -2.78 3.53 -8.77
N GLU A 292 -2.21 4.37 -7.92
CA GLU A 292 -1.18 5.33 -8.32
C GLU A 292 0.11 4.61 -8.76
N ASP A 293 0.53 3.57 -8.03
CA ASP A 293 1.81 2.89 -8.26
C ASP A 293 1.70 1.35 -8.33
N TYR A 294 0.55 0.78 -7.99
CA TYR A 294 0.33 -0.67 -7.87
C TYR A 294 -0.94 -1.11 -8.58
N ILE A 295 -1.22 -2.41 -8.56
CA ILE A 295 -2.42 -2.99 -9.16
C ILE A 295 -3.46 -3.22 -8.05
N PRO A 296 -4.62 -2.54 -8.10
CA PRO A 296 -5.71 -2.75 -7.16
C PRO A 296 -6.25 -4.19 -7.19
N VAL A 297 -6.84 -4.64 -6.07
CA VAL A 297 -7.51 -5.95 -5.95
C VAL A 297 -8.97 -5.91 -6.40
N GLN A 298 -9.53 -4.73 -6.68
CA GLN A 298 -10.92 -4.51 -7.12
C GLN A 298 -10.94 -3.68 -8.40
#